data_073359b17d05a9b9cb41306eef55175d
#
_entry.id   073359b17d05a9b9cb41306eef55175d
#
_cell.length_a   1.000
_cell.length_b   1.000
_cell.length_c   1.000
_cell.angle_alpha   90.00
_cell.angle_beta   90.00
_cell.angle_gamma   90.00
#
_symmetry.space_group_name_H-M   'P 1'
#
loop_
_entity.id
_entity.type
_entity.pdbx_description
1 polymer ?
#
loop_
_entity_poly.entity_id
_entity_poly.type
_entity_poly.pdbx_seq_one_letter_code
_entity_poly.pdbx_strand_id
1 'polypeptide(L)'
;MNLARYRLNDESITSRAFAEMRTNGVCVLPGFITNEAIADIVREVEALAPLAHRSAPRRNPYLTAAKGANTHAVELHDSLEVLAYDHFDPEGTLRSLYECDDVLHFVRRCLGLDVLHRYADPFGALNVSIMRDGDVLDWHFDMTDFVVSIALQSAESGGDFENAANIRGNDNDDQVVAAVLRGDAQERVRIEPMTPGTLMLFNGRHSMHRVTPIKGMTPRFVALLAYDTKPGTDSTDALKLSRYGRLPSGRLA
;
A
#
# COMPACT_ATOMS: atom_id res chain seq x y z
N MET A 1 2.78 2.37 -18.76
CA MET A 1 1.48 1.67 -18.60
C MET A 1 1.22 0.75 -19.78
N ASN A 2 0.49 -0.33 -19.56
CA ASN A 2 0.09 -1.26 -20.61
C ASN A 2 -1.26 -0.84 -21.22
N LEU A 3 -1.26 0.18 -22.08
CA LEU A 3 -2.47 0.74 -22.69
C LEU A 3 -3.13 -0.23 -23.71
N ALA A 4 -2.44 -1.25 -24.17
CA ALA A 4 -3.03 -2.29 -24.98
C ALA A 4 -4.00 -3.17 -24.18
N ARG A 5 -3.69 -3.40 -22.91
CA ARG A 5 -4.50 -4.21 -22.00
C ARG A 5 -5.49 -3.36 -21.19
N TYR A 6 -5.05 -2.18 -20.74
CA TYR A 6 -5.81 -1.29 -19.86
C TYR A 6 -5.98 0.08 -20.53
N ARG A 7 -7.05 0.23 -21.28
CA ARG A 7 -7.45 1.55 -21.79
C ARG A 7 -8.05 2.34 -20.63
N LEU A 8 -7.37 3.39 -20.21
CA LEU A 8 -7.76 4.14 -19.00
C LEU A 8 -9.18 4.72 -19.07
N ASN A 9 -9.72 4.96 -20.29
CA ASN A 9 -11.08 5.47 -20.50
C ASN A 9 -12.13 4.36 -20.75
N ASP A 10 -11.75 3.08 -20.63
CA ASP A 10 -12.67 1.97 -20.84
C ASP A 10 -13.56 1.78 -19.60
N GLU A 11 -14.85 2.11 -19.75
CA GLU A 11 -15.82 1.99 -18.67
C GLU A 11 -16.04 0.54 -18.23
N SER A 12 -15.84 -0.45 -19.10
CA SER A 12 -16.02 -1.85 -18.75
C SER A 12 -14.96 -2.31 -17.74
N ILE A 13 -13.73 -1.82 -17.87
CA ILE A 13 -12.63 -2.10 -16.94
C ILE A 13 -12.90 -1.46 -15.57
N THR A 14 -13.26 -0.17 -15.57
CA THR A 14 -13.48 0.57 -14.31
C THR A 14 -14.74 0.10 -13.59
N SER A 15 -15.81 -0.25 -14.31
CA SER A 15 -17.03 -0.81 -13.71
C SER A 15 -16.79 -2.18 -13.09
N ARG A 16 -15.99 -3.04 -13.76
CA ARG A 16 -15.58 -4.33 -13.18
C ARG A 16 -14.74 -4.12 -11.92
N ALA A 17 -13.72 -3.24 -11.97
CA ALA A 17 -12.89 -2.93 -10.83
C ALA A 17 -13.71 -2.41 -9.64
N PHE A 18 -14.67 -1.53 -9.91
CA PHE A 18 -15.60 -1.04 -8.87
C PHE A 18 -16.46 -2.17 -8.27
N ALA A 19 -16.98 -3.06 -9.10
CA ALA A 19 -17.75 -4.20 -8.61
C ALA A 19 -16.89 -5.14 -7.75
N GLU A 20 -15.63 -5.41 -8.13
CA GLU A 20 -14.68 -6.20 -7.35
C GLU A 20 -14.36 -5.51 -6.00
N MET A 21 -14.10 -4.20 -5.99
CA MET A 21 -13.89 -3.43 -4.75
C MET A 21 -15.08 -3.53 -3.80
N ARG A 22 -16.30 -3.40 -4.32
CA ARG A 22 -17.52 -3.51 -3.50
C ARG A 22 -17.76 -4.91 -2.95
N THR A 23 -17.51 -5.95 -3.76
CA THR A 23 -17.85 -7.34 -3.40
C THR A 23 -16.73 -7.99 -2.60
N ASN A 24 -15.49 -7.78 -3.01
CA ASN A 24 -14.33 -8.49 -2.48
C ASN A 24 -13.44 -7.61 -1.59
N GLY A 25 -13.65 -6.27 -1.57
CA GLY A 25 -12.79 -5.34 -0.87
C GLY A 25 -11.41 -5.15 -1.50
N VAL A 26 -11.18 -5.77 -2.66
CA VAL A 26 -9.92 -5.72 -3.40
C VAL A 26 -10.18 -5.86 -4.90
N CYS A 27 -9.41 -5.15 -5.69
CA CYS A 27 -9.32 -5.28 -7.14
C CYS A 27 -7.86 -5.40 -7.55
N VAL A 28 -7.53 -6.41 -8.35
CA VAL A 28 -6.18 -6.69 -8.82
C VAL A 28 -6.14 -6.60 -10.35
N LEU A 29 -5.25 -5.78 -10.88
CA LEU A 29 -5.07 -5.52 -12.32
C LEU A 29 -3.65 -5.95 -12.75
N PRO A 30 -3.43 -7.25 -13.08
CA PRO A 30 -2.11 -7.79 -13.39
C PRO A 30 -1.55 -7.21 -14.69
N GLY A 31 -0.26 -6.86 -14.70
CA GLY A 31 0.41 -6.30 -15.87
C GLY A 31 -0.13 -4.94 -16.30
N PHE A 32 -0.59 -4.13 -15.33
CA PHE A 32 -0.99 -2.73 -15.55
C PHE A 32 0.20 -1.87 -16.02
N ILE A 33 1.38 -2.16 -15.49
CA ILE A 33 2.64 -1.57 -15.94
C ILE A 33 3.36 -2.58 -16.83
N THR A 34 4.00 -2.11 -17.91
CA THR A 34 4.77 -2.98 -18.82
C THR A 34 6.08 -3.43 -18.15
N ASN A 35 6.61 -4.56 -18.59
CA ASN A 35 7.87 -5.11 -18.05
C ASN A 35 9.05 -4.15 -18.23
N GLU A 36 9.10 -3.42 -19.35
CA GLU A 36 10.14 -2.44 -19.61
C GLU A 36 10.09 -1.29 -18.59
N ALA A 37 8.88 -0.74 -18.36
CA ALA A 37 8.71 0.32 -17.37
C ALA A 37 8.99 -0.17 -15.94
N ILE A 38 8.63 -1.41 -15.61
CA ILE A 38 8.98 -2.03 -14.32
C ILE A 38 10.51 -2.15 -14.17
N ALA A 39 11.22 -2.58 -15.22
CA ALA A 39 12.68 -2.68 -15.17
C ALA A 39 13.33 -1.30 -14.94
N ASP A 40 12.80 -0.23 -15.56
CA ASP A 40 13.28 1.14 -15.35
C ASP A 40 13.03 1.61 -13.91
N ILE A 41 11.83 1.39 -13.39
CA ILE A 41 11.46 1.75 -12.01
C ILE A 41 12.31 0.98 -10.99
N VAL A 42 12.51 -0.32 -11.19
CA VAL A 42 13.34 -1.14 -10.28
C VAL A 42 14.78 -0.62 -10.23
N ARG A 43 15.38 -0.27 -11.38
CA ARG A 43 16.72 0.33 -11.41
C ARG A 43 16.78 1.67 -10.67
N GLU A 44 15.76 2.52 -10.80
CA GLU A 44 15.66 3.77 -10.05
C GLU A 44 15.57 3.49 -8.53
N VAL A 45 14.70 2.56 -8.12
CA VAL A 45 14.54 2.18 -6.70
C VAL A 45 15.84 1.60 -6.14
N GLU A 46 16.54 0.74 -6.86
CA GLU A 46 17.84 0.18 -6.44
C GLU A 46 18.89 1.27 -6.24
N ALA A 47 18.96 2.24 -7.16
CA ALA A 47 19.88 3.38 -7.05
C ALA A 47 19.54 4.29 -5.85
N LEU A 48 18.27 4.47 -5.54
CA LEU A 48 17.79 5.30 -4.43
C LEU A 48 17.77 4.55 -3.08
N ALA A 49 17.81 3.22 -3.06
CA ALA A 49 17.69 2.40 -1.85
C ALA A 49 18.61 2.84 -0.69
N PRO A 50 19.84 3.32 -0.91
CA PRO A 50 20.68 3.85 0.18
C PRO A 50 20.08 5.07 0.92
N LEU A 51 19.11 5.76 0.35
CA LEU A 51 18.42 6.92 0.94
C LEU A 51 17.16 6.50 1.74
N ALA A 52 16.76 5.23 1.65
CA ALA A 52 15.55 4.75 2.30
C ALA A 52 15.70 4.78 3.82
N HIS A 53 14.64 5.24 4.50
CA HIS A 53 14.59 5.25 5.96
C HIS A 53 14.09 3.91 6.49
N ARG A 54 14.80 3.33 7.46
CA ARG A 54 14.36 2.13 8.18
C ARG A 54 13.23 2.47 9.13
N SER A 55 12.04 2.00 8.85
CA SER A 55 10.86 2.15 9.70
C SER A 55 10.54 0.80 10.36
N ALA A 56 10.49 0.79 11.69
CA ALA A 56 10.20 -0.40 12.49
C ALA A 56 9.27 -0.03 13.66
N PRO A 57 8.07 0.50 13.40
CA PRO A 57 7.16 0.87 14.46
C PRO A 57 6.59 -0.36 15.15
N ARG A 58 6.37 -0.25 16.46
CA ARG A 58 5.57 -1.20 17.24
C ARG A 58 4.14 -0.72 17.29
N ARG A 59 3.18 -1.54 16.89
CA ARG A 59 1.77 -1.15 16.77
C ARG A 59 0.85 -2.25 17.26
N ASN A 60 -0.41 -1.89 17.51
CA ASN A 60 -1.52 -2.84 17.53
C ASN A 60 -2.14 -2.94 16.13
N PRO A 61 -2.97 -3.96 15.85
CA PRO A 61 -3.59 -4.14 14.53
C PRO A 61 -4.41 -2.94 14.04
N TYR A 62 -4.91 -2.10 14.95
CA TYR A 62 -5.76 -0.94 14.63
C TYR A 62 -4.97 0.36 14.42
N LEU A 63 -3.64 0.33 14.50
CA LEU A 63 -2.74 1.48 14.38
C LEU A 63 -3.06 2.63 15.37
N THR A 64 -3.84 2.35 16.39
CA THR A 64 -4.21 3.33 17.44
C THR A 64 -3.53 2.96 18.74
N ALA A 65 -3.25 3.96 19.59
CA ALA A 65 -2.82 3.69 20.95
C ALA A 65 -3.90 2.84 21.64
N ALA A 66 -3.50 1.76 22.30
CA ALA A 66 -4.41 0.87 23.01
C ALA A 66 -5.20 1.67 24.06
N LYS A 67 -6.47 1.95 23.77
CA LYS A 67 -7.42 2.51 24.73
C LYS A 67 -8.35 1.39 25.19
N GLY A 68 -8.11 0.91 26.40
CA GLY A 68 -9.01 -0.01 27.11
C GLY A 68 -8.53 -1.46 27.21
N ALA A 69 -9.02 -2.17 28.21
CA ALA A 69 -8.57 -3.49 28.66
C ALA A 69 -8.88 -4.68 27.72
N ASN A 70 -9.45 -4.46 26.54
CA ASN A 70 -9.86 -5.51 25.60
C ASN A 70 -9.15 -5.46 24.25
N THR A 71 -8.19 -4.56 24.03
CA THR A 71 -7.36 -4.63 22.84
C THR A 71 -6.36 -5.75 23.05
N HIS A 72 -6.46 -6.81 22.25
CA HIS A 72 -5.45 -7.85 22.17
C HIS A 72 -4.08 -7.17 22.02
N ALA A 73 -3.30 -7.21 23.10
CA ALA A 73 -1.97 -6.63 23.18
C ALA A 73 -0.99 -7.56 22.41
N VAL A 74 -1.28 -7.78 21.13
CA VAL A 74 -0.31 -8.39 20.22
C VAL A 74 0.61 -7.25 19.80
N GLU A 75 1.83 -7.26 20.30
CA GLU A 75 2.88 -6.37 19.84
C GLU A 75 3.27 -6.81 18.44
N LEU A 76 2.89 -6.04 17.45
CA LEU A 76 3.19 -6.31 16.04
C LEU A 76 4.56 -5.74 15.69
N HIS A 77 5.29 -6.49 14.89
CA HIS A 77 6.61 -6.11 14.42
C HIS A 77 6.55 -5.79 12.93
N ASP A 78 6.56 -4.49 12.62
CA ASP A 78 6.75 -4.07 11.25
C ASP A 78 8.22 -3.74 11.01
N SER A 79 8.78 -4.21 9.92
CA SER A 79 10.11 -3.82 9.50
C SER A 79 10.18 -3.66 7.99
N LEU A 80 10.54 -2.48 7.54
CA LEU A 80 10.74 -2.14 6.13
C LEU A 80 11.56 -0.86 5.99
N GLU A 81 12.13 -0.67 4.83
CA GLU A 81 12.73 0.60 4.43
C GLU A 81 11.76 1.35 3.53
N VAL A 82 11.75 2.68 3.60
CA VAL A 82 10.81 3.51 2.83
C VAL A 82 11.55 4.61 2.08
N LEU A 83 11.38 4.65 0.77
CA LEU A 83 11.73 5.80 -0.06
C LEU A 83 10.55 6.77 -0.11
N ALA A 84 10.83 8.05 0.11
CA ALA A 84 9.84 9.13 0.07
C ALA A 84 9.68 9.71 -1.34
N TYR A 85 8.56 10.40 -1.60
CA TYR A 85 8.24 11.02 -2.87
C TYR A 85 9.34 11.95 -3.41
N ASP A 86 9.96 12.76 -2.55
CA ASP A 86 10.99 13.73 -2.93
C ASP A 86 12.36 13.11 -3.28
N HIS A 87 12.52 11.78 -3.11
CA HIS A 87 13.70 11.06 -3.60
C HIS A 87 13.62 10.77 -5.10
N PHE A 88 12.40 10.65 -5.66
CA PHE A 88 12.19 10.28 -7.06
C PHE A 88 12.37 11.47 -8.01
N ASP A 89 13.03 11.21 -9.14
CA ASP A 89 13.17 12.21 -10.20
C ASP A 89 11.77 12.69 -10.67
N PRO A 90 11.53 14.01 -10.76
CA PRO A 90 10.29 14.54 -11.32
C PRO A 90 9.92 14.00 -12.71
N GLU A 91 10.92 13.69 -13.54
CA GLU A 91 10.75 13.11 -14.88
C GLU A 91 10.85 11.58 -14.87
N GLY A 92 11.11 10.96 -13.69
CA GLY A 92 11.18 9.51 -13.51
C GLY A 92 9.86 8.81 -13.82
N THR A 93 9.94 7.56 -14.27
CA THR A 93 8.79 6.78 -14.72
C THR A 93 7.72 6.63 -13.62
N LEU A 94 8.14 6.34 -12.39
CA LEU A 94 7.21 6.09 -11.28
C LEU A 94 6.52 7.38 -10.85
N ARG A 95 7.26 8.47 -10.73
CA ARG A 95 6.70 9.77 -10.35
C ARG A 95 5.79 10.34 -11.45
N SER A 96 6.19 10.27 -12.71
CA SER A 96 5.34 10.65 -13.85
C SER A 96 4.04 9.85 -13.90
N LEU A 97 4.08 8.54 -13.54
CA LEU A 97 2.88 7.71 -13.44
C LEU A 97 1.93 8.22 -12.34
N TYR A 98 2.46 8.55 -11.16
CA TYR A 98 1.66 9.09 -10.06
C TYR A 98 1.06 10.46 -10.38
N GLU A 99 1.81 11.32 -11.07
CA GLU A 99 1.39 12.67 -11.45
C GLU A 99 0.45 12.71 -12.68
N CYS A 100 0.28 11.58 -13.38
CA CYS A 100 -0.60 11.47 -14.55
C CYS A 100 -2.08 11.59 -14.15
N ASP A 101 -2.80 12.58 -14.69
CA ASP A 101 -4.23 12.81 -14.40
C ASP A 101 -5.11 11.69 -14.93
N ASP A 102 -4.76 11.05 -16.03
CA ASP A 102 -5.51 9.92 -16.57
C ASP A 102 -5.47 8.73 -15.60
N VAL A 103 -4.35 8.51 -14.90
CA VAL A 103 -4.22 7.49 -13.86
C VAL A 103 -5.07 7.85 -12.64
N LEU A 104 -5.02 9.11 -12.18
CA LEU A 104 -5.88 9.61 -11.10
C LEU A 104 -7.36 9.37 -11.43
N HIS A 105 -7.79 9.74 -12.63
CA HIS A 105 -9.17 9.57 -13.06
C HIS A 105 -9.56 8.09 -13.22
N PHE A 106 -8.65 7.25 -13.68
CA PHE A 106 -8.87 5.81 -13.74
C PHE A 106 -9.07 5.21 -12.35
N VAL A 107 -8.16 5.50 -11.40
CA VAL A 107 -8.27 5.05 -10.01
C VAL A 107 -9.57 5.55 -9.37
N ARG A 108 -9.92 6.84 -9.57
CA ARG A 108 -11.19 7.42 -9.09
C ARG A 108 -12.40 6.62 -9.53
N ARG A 109 -12.46 6.24 -10.83
CA ARG A 109 -13.57 5.44 -11.38
C ARG A 109 -13.57 4.01 -10.83
N CYS A 110 -12.40 3.37 -10.70
CA CYS A 110 -12.29 2.04 -10.11
C CYS A 110 -12.80 2.01 -8.66
N LEU A 111 -12.61 3.10 -7.91
CA LEU A 111 -13.11 3.27 -6.55
C LEU A 111 -14.58 3.72 -6.48
N GLY A 112 -15.17 4.13 -7.61
CA GLY A 112 -16.54 4.65 -7.66
C GLY A 112 -16.72 5.99 -6.93
N LEU A 113 -15.69 6.83 -6.91
CA LEU A 113 -15.68 8.10 -6.22
C LEU A 113 -16.01 9.28 -7.16
N ASP A 114 -16.70 10.29 -6.63
CA ASP A 114 -16.99 11.51 -7.36
C ASP A 114 -15.74 12.39 -7.52
N VAL A 115 -14.90 12.42 -6.49
CA VAL A 115 -13.65 13.20 -6.44
C VAL A 115 -12.50 12.38 -5.90
N LEU A 116 -11.30 12.65 -6.39
CA LEU A 116 -10.06 12.06 -5.88
C LEU A 116 -8.94 13.09 -6.06
N HIS A 117 -8.11 13.25 -5.03
CA HIS A 117 -6.99 14.18 -5.00
C HIS A 117 -5.71 13.44 -4.65
N ARG A 118 -4.58 13.84 -5.21
CA ARG A 118 -3.26 13.43 -4.75
C ARG A 118 -3.00 14.02 -3.36
N TYR A 119 -2.25 13.29 -2.53
CA TYR A 119 -1.78 13.86 -1.26
C TYR A 119 -0.91 15.10 -1.51
N ALA A 120 -1.04 16.09 -0.63
CA ALA A 120 -0.15 17.24 -0.55
C ALA A 120 1.12 16.97 0.28
N ASP A 121 1.25 15.75 0.81
CA ASP A 121 2.40 15.32 1.62
C ASP A 121 3.66 15.24 0.75
N PRO A 122 4.71 16.05 1.03
CA PRO A 122 5.93 16.06 0.24
C PRO A 122 6.77 14.78 0.35
N PHE A 123 6.42 13.87 1.27
CA PHE A 123 7.09 12.59 1.45
C PHE A 123 6.18 11.40 1.15
N GLY A 124 4.92 11.50 1.58
CA GLY A 124 3.96 10.40 1.53
C GLY A 124 3.09 10.35 0.29
N ALA A 125 3.14 11.35 -0.60
CA ALA A 125 2.35 11.40 -1.82
C ALA A 125 2.56 10.15 -2.70
N LEU A 126 3.81 9.77 -2.88
CA LEU A 126 4.26 8.50 -3.47
C LEU A 126 5.38 7.96 -2.58
N ASN A 127 5.35 6.69 -2.25
CA ASN A 127 6.48 6.08 -1.55
C ASN A 127 6.70 4.64 -2.02
N VAL A 128 7.92 4.13 -1.83
CA VAL A 128 8.25 2.74 -2.12
C VAL A 128 8.70 2.05 -0.85
N SER A 129 8.00 0.97 -0.50
CA SER A 129 8.42 0.02 0.52
C SER A 129 9.48 -0.90 -0.06
N ILE A 130 10.61 -1.03 0.65
CA ILE A 130 11.68 -1.98 0.40
C ILE A 130 11.71 -2.94 1.59
N MET A 131 11.46 -4.22 1.33
CA MET A 131 11.50 -5.26 2.36
C MET A 131 12.58 -6.28 1.99
N ARG A 132 13.50 -6.51 2.93
CA ARG A 132 14.66 -7.40 2.77
C ARG A 132 14.49 -8.69 3.56
N ASP A 133 15.44 -9.60 3.46
CA ASP A 133 15.46 -10.86 4.21
C ASP A 133 15.16 -10.62 5.70
N GLY A 134 14.17 -11.35 6.22
CA GLY A 134 13.68 -11.22 7.59
C GLY A 134 12.66 -10.10 7.82
N ASP A 135 12.45 -9.18 6.87
CA ASP A 135 11.43 -8.14 7.02
C ASP A 135 10.01 -8.71 6.96
N VAL A 136 9.13 -8.12 7.73
CA VAL A 136 7.72 -8.49 7.85
C VAL A 136 6.86 -7.25 8.03
N LEU A 137 5.63 -7.31 7.58
CA LEU A 137 4.59 -6.34 7.90
C LEU A 137 3.42 -7.11 8.50
N ASP A 138 3.29 -7.06 9.82
CA ASP A 138 2.31 -7.86 10.55
C ASP A 138 0.86 -7.45 10.29
N TRP A 139 -0.09 -8.25 10.74
CA TRP A 139 -1.53 -8.05 10.57
C TRP A 139 -1.98 -6.68 11.07
N HIS A 140 -2.52 -5.83 10.19
CA HIS A 140 -2.99 -4.49 10.54
C HIS A 140 -4.12 -4.04 9.60
N PHE A 141 -4.78 -2.95 10.01
CA PHE A 141 -5.65 -2.13 9.16
C PHE A 141 -4.92 -0.83 8.83
N ASP A 142 -5.21 -0.26 7.68
CA ASP A 142 -4.72 1.08 7.35
C ASP A 142 -5.56 2.20 7.97
N MET A 143 -4.97 3.39 8.00
CA MET A 143 -5.67 4.62 8.39
C MET A 143 -6.55 5.17 7.26
N THR A 144 -6.25 4.81 6.01
CA THR A 144 -6.95 5.26 4.81
C THR A 144 -8.07 4.29 4.43
N ASP A 145 -9.16 4.81 3.86
CA ASP A 145 -10.31 3.98 3.47
C ASP A 145 -9.91 2.98 2.37
N PHE A 146 -9.06 3.40 1.46
CA PHE A 146 -8.51 2.58 0.39
C PHE A 146 -7.00 2.79 0.24
N VAL A 147 -6.34 1.82 -0.38
CA VAL A 147 -4.93 1.86 -0.75
C VAL A 147 -4.79 1.56 -2.23
N VAL A 148 -3.86 2.24 -2.87
CA VAL A 148 -3.46 2.01 -4.26
C VAL A 148 -1.99 1.65 -4.27
N SER A 149 -1.65 0.46 -4.75
CA SER A 149 -0.29 -0.08 -4.75
C SER A 149 0.09 -0.68 -6.09
N ILE A 150 1.39 -0.63 -6.40
CA ILE A 150 1.97 -1.27 -7.58
C ILE A 150 3.09 -2.19 -7.13
N ALA A 151 2.98 -3.48 -7.47
CA ALA A 151 4.07 -4.42 -7.27
C ALA A 151 5.20 -4.12 -8.27
N LEU A 152 6.40 -3.90 -7.76
CA LEU A 152 7.57 -3.58 -8.57
C LEU A 152 8.54 -4.77 -8.68
N GLN A 153 8.81 -5.43 -7.55
CA GLN A 153 9.70 -6.59 -7.47
C GLN A 153 9.21 -7.57 -6.41
N SER A 154 9.21 -8.86 -6.75
CA SER A 154 8.93 -9.93 -5.80
C SER A 154 10.21 -10.38 -5.10
N ALA A 155 10.10 -10.80 -3.84
CA ALA A 155 11.18 -11.52 -3.16
C ALA A 155 11.41 -12.90 -3.78
N GLU A 156 12.51 -13.57 -3.43
CA GLU A 156 12.76 -14.95 -3.85
C GLU A 156 11.75 -15.92 -3.24
N SER A 157 11.36 -15.68 -1.97
CA SER A 157 10.35 -16.45 -1.26
C SER A 157 9.72 -15.62 -0.16
N GLY A 158 8.47 -15.91 0.20
CA GLY A 158 7.69 -15.09 1.11
C GLY A 158 7.29 -13.75 0.48
N GLY A 159 6.96 -12.78 1.31
CA GLY A 159 6.47 -11.48 0.84
C GLY A 159 5.08 -11.54 0.24
N ASP A 160 4.32 -12.59 0.55
CA ASP A 160 2.93 -12.71 0.11
C ASP A 160 2.07 -11.66 0.79
N PHE A 161 1.23 -11.01 0.01
CA PHE A 161 0.20 -10.11 0.54
C PHE A 161 -1.04 -10.93 0.90
N GLU A 162 -1.21 -11.16 2.20
CA GLU A 162 -2.39 -11.83 2.74
C GLU A 162 -3.43 -10.82 3.20
N ASN A 163 -4.69 -11.07 2.83
CA ASN A 163 -5.80 -10.15 3.01
C ASN A 163 -7.04 -10.88 3.57
N ALA A 164 -7.52 -10.42 4.71
CA ALA A 164 -8.84 -10.75 5.27
C ALA A 164 -9.78 -9.56 5.00
N ALA A 165 -10.43 -9.59 3.84
CA ALA A 165 -11.15 -8.47 3.28
C ALA A 165 -12.43 -8.14 4.06
N ASN A 166 -12.67 -6.84 4.28
CA ASN A 166 -13.92 -6.28 4.83
C ASN A 166 -14.36 -6.91 6.16
N ILE A 167 -13.40 -7.26 7.04
CA ILE A 167 -13.72 -7.85 8.34
C ILE A 167 -13.97 -6.80 9.44
N ARG A 168 -13.82 -5.51 9.14
CA ARG A 168 -14.05 -4.39 10.06
C ARG A 168 -15.26 -3.56 9.61
N GLY A 169 -16.11 -3.15 10.57
CA GLY A 169 -17.34 -2.36 10.35
C GLY A 169 -18.62 -3.14 10.64
N ASN A 170 -18.53 -4.31 11.32
CA ASN A 170 -19.65 -5.17 11.70
C ASN A 170 -19.68 -5.40 13.23
N ASP A 171 -20.80 -5.85 13.75
CA ASP A 171 -21.03 -6.01 15.21
C ASP A 171 -20.09 -7.03 15.91
N ASN A 172 -19.43 -7.91 15.15
CA ASN A 172 -18.55 -8.97 15.67
C ASN A 172 -17.08 -8.82 15.27
N ASP A 173 -16.64 -7.62 14.89
CA ASP A 173 -15.30 -7.37 14.36
C ASP A 173 -14.18 -7.90 15.25
N ASP A 174 -14.23 -7.63 16.56
CA ASP A 174 -13.19 -8.03 17.50
C ASP A 174 -12.99 -9.55 17.57
N GLN A 175 -14.07 -10.33 17.42
CA GLN A 175 -14.00 -11.80 17.43
C GLN A 175 -13.35 -12.32 16.14
N VAL A 176 -13.73 -11.75 15.01
CA VAL A 176 -13.16 -12.11 13.70
C VAL A 176 -11.69 -11.73 13.61
N VAL A 177 -11.34 -10.50 14.03
CA VAL A 177 -9.95 -10.04 14.10
C VAL A 177 -9.11 -10.95 14.99
N ALA A 178 -9.61 -11.30 16.18
CA ALA A 178 -8.94 -12.23 17.09
C ALA A 178 -8.75 -13.62 16.47
N ALA A 179 -9.73 -14.13 15.71
CA ALA A 179 -9.63 -15.42 15.03
C ALA A 179 -8.57 -15.39 13.92
N VAL A 180 -8.53 -14.31 13.11
CA VAL A 180 -7.47 -14.12 12.08
C VAL A 180 -6.09 -14.08 12.73
N LEU A 181 -5.92 -13.30 13.81
CA LEU A 181 -4.64 -13.19 14.54
C LEU A 181 -4.14 -14.52 15.11
N ARG A 182 -5.04 -15.39 15.57
CA ARG A 182 -4.70 -16.74 16.06
C ARG A 182 -4.51 -17.76 14.96
N GLY A 183 -4.85 -17.45 13.71
CA GLY A 183 -4.86 -18.40 12.60
C GLY A 183 -6.07 -19.33 12.56
N ASP A 184 -7.13 -19.03 13.35
CA ASP A 184 -8.35 -19.85 13.44
C ASP A 184 -9.37 -19.58 12.31
N ALA A 185 -9.13 -18.54 11.46
CA ALA A 185 -10.02 -18.11 10.39
C ALA A 185 -9.30 -18.06 9.03
N GLN A 186 -8.58 -19.12 8.69
CA GLN A 186 -7.81 -19.20 7.44
C GLN A 186 -8.68 -19.14 6.18
N GLU A 187 -9.93 -19.55 6.25
CA GLU A 187 -10.89 -19.46 5.15
C GLU A 187 -11.25 -18.02 4.76
N ARG A 188 -10.98 -17.06 5.64
CA ARG A 188 -11.15 -15.61 5.39
C ARG A 188 -9.92 -14.95 4.80
N VAL A 189 -8.79 -15.62 4.85
CA VAL A 189 -7.51 -15.09 4.38
C VAL A 189 -7.28 -15.51 2.94
N ARG A 190 -6.99 -14.53 2.08
CA ARG A 190 -6.62 -14.75 0.68
C ARG A 190 -5.23 -14.20 0.44
N ILE A 191 -4.45 -14.89 -0.38
CA ILE A 191 -3.21 -14.36 -0.95
C ILE A 191 -3.57 -13.64 -2.24
N GLU A 192 -3.36 -12.33 -2.28
CA GLU A 192 -3.62 -11.53 -3.47
C GLU A 192 -2.39 -11.56 -4.39
N PRO A 193 -2.56 -11.79 -5.70
CA PRO A 193 -1.45 -11.93 -6.63
C PRO A 193 -0.78 -10.57 -6.90
N MET A 194 0.38 -10.34 -6.27
CA MET A 194 1.18 -9.13 -6.40
C MET A 194 2.44 -9.39 -7.25
N THR A 195 2.24 -9.87 -8.49
CA THR A 195 3.35 -10.01 -9.45
C THR A 195 3.80 -8.64 -9.98
N PRO A 196 5.09 -8.46 -10.36
CA PRO A 196 5.59 -7.19 -10.88
C PRO A 196 4.73 -6.63 -12.02
N GLY A 197 4.43 -5.33 -11.95
CA GLY A 197 3.54 -4.64 -12.88
C GLY A 197 2.05 -4.67 -12.50
N THR A 198 1.67 -5.37 -11.43
CA THR A 198 0.28 -5.39 -10.94
C THR A 198 -0.07 -4.10 -10.21
N LEU A 199 -1.19 -3.48 -10.61
CA LEU A 199 -1.87 -2.45 -9.82
C LEU A 199 -2.92 -3.13 -8.95
N MET A 200 -2.91 -2.86 -7.65
CA MET A 200 -3.90 -3.34 -6.70
C MET A 200 -4.55 -2.17 -5.96
N LEU A 201 -5.87 -2.22 -5.84
CA LEU A 201 -6.67 -1.36 -4.98
C LEU A 201 -7.33 -2.23 -3.92
N PHE A 202 -7.36 -1.79 -2.66
CA PHE A 202 -8.06 -2.52 -1.60
C PHE A 202 -8.58 -1.59 -0.50
N ASN A 203 -9.57 -2.07 0.26
CA ASN A 203 -10.21 -1.33 1.36
C ASN A 203 -9.35 -1.39 2.63
N GLY A 204 -8.28 -0.60 2.69
CA GLY A 204 -7.27 -0.68 3.75
C GLY A 204 -7.82 -0.55 5.17
N ARG A 205 -8.75 0.38 5.41
CA ARG A 205 -9.39 0.60 6.72
C ARG A 205 -10.25 -0.58 7.19
N HIS A 206 -10.85 -1.32 6.26
CA HIS A 206 -11.83 -2.36 6.55
C HIS A 206 -11.29 -3.78 6.36
N SER A 207 -10.16 -3.93 5.69
CA SER A 207 -9.52 -5.21 5.38
C SER A 207 -8.24 -5.37 6.19
N MET A 208 -8.19 -6.40 7.01
CA MET A 208 -6.99 -6.71 7.77
C MET A 208 -5.99 -7.44 6.86
N HIS A 209 -4.77 -6.96 6.80
CA HIS A 209 -3.79 -7.49 5.85
C HIS A 209 -2.38 -7.54 6.46
N ARG A 210 -1.53 -8.34 5.85
CA ARG A 210 -0.11 -8.45 6.20
C ARG A 210 0.75 -8.76 4.99
N VAL A 211 2.06 -8.60 5.14
CA VAL A 211 3.06 -9.15 4.24
C VAL A 211 3.85 -10.20 5.01
N THR A 212 3.86 -11.44 4.50
CA THR A 212 4.59 -12.55 5.13
C THR A 212 6.10 -12.28 5.14
N PRO A 213 6.87 -12.90 6.06
CA PRO A 213 8.32 -12.66 6.14
C PRO A 213 9.02 -12.88 4.81
N ILE A 214 9.88 -11.93 4.46
CA ILE A 214 10.74 -12.00 3.27
C ILE A 214 11.85 -13.01 3.51
N LYS A 215 12.19 -13.79 2.48
CA LYS A 215 13.32 -14.73 2.50
C LYS A 215 14.12 -14.63 1.22
N GLY A 216 15.45 -14.61 1.39
CA GLY A 216 16.40 -14.59 0.28
C GLY A 216 17.02 -13.22 0.02
N MET A 217 17.88 -13.13 -0.98
CA MET A 217 18.71 -11.94 -1.26
C MET A 217 17.98 -10.89 -2.08
N THR A 218 16.95 -11.26 -2.85
CA THR A 218 16.17 -10.32 -3.66
C THR A 218 15.13 -9.61 -2.80
N PRO A 219 15.19 -8.27 -2.61
CA PRO A 219 14.21 -7.55 -1.82
C PRO A 219 12.87 -7.45 -2.55
N ARG A 220 11.79 -7.33 -1.78
CA ARG A 220 10.47 -7.02 -2.29
C ARG A 220 10.28 -5.50 -2.38
N PHE A 221 9.83 -4.99 -3.55
CA PHE A 221 9.50 -3.58 -3.74
C PHE A 221 8.03 -3.38 -4.08
N VAL A 222 7.38 -2.46 -3.40
CA VAL A 222 6.00 -2.04 -3.69
C VAL A 222 5.89 -0.53 -3.61
N ALA A 223 5.37 0.09 -4.66
CA ALA A 223 4.99 1.50 -4.64
C ALA A 223 3.59 1.68 -4.06
N LEU A 224 3.42 2.71 -3.23
CA LEU A 224 2.15 3.18 -2.69
C LEU A 224 1.85 4.56 -3.26
N LEU A 225 0.71 4.70 -3.91
CA LEU A 225 0.21 5.93 -4.52
C LEU A 225 -0.87 6.51 -3.61
N ALA A 226 -0.56 7.61 -2.92
CA ALA A 226 -1.47 8.16 -1.91
C ALA A 226 -2.47 9.14 -2.52
N TYR A 227 -3.75 8.82 -2.33
CA TYR A 227 -4.88 9.64 -2.77
C TYR A 227 -5.90 9.76 -1.64
N ASP A 228 -6.69 10.84 -1.67
CA ASP A 228 -7.80 11.09 -0.74
C ASP A 228 -8.98 11.73 -1.46
N THR A 229 -10.16 11.62 -0.88
CA THR A 229 -11.36 12.36 -1.29
C THR A 229 -11.33 13.83 -0.86
N LYS A 230 -10.40 14.21 0.04
CA LYS A 230 -10.21 15.58 0.51
C LYS A 230 -8.97 16.19 -0.14
N PRO A 231 -9.05 17.44 -0.63
CA PRO A 231 -7.88 18.14 -1.14
C PRO A 231 -6.93 18.53 0.01
N GLY A 232 -5.63 18.59 -0.28
CA GLY A 232 -4.63 19.05 0.69
C GLY A 232 -4.32 18.09 1.82
N THR A 233 -4.70 16.82 1.70
CA THR A 233 -4.36 15.79 2.71
C THR A 233 -2.85 15.66 2.84
N ASP A 234 -2.38 15.79 4.08
CA ASP A 234 -0.98 15.69 4.48
C ASP A 234 -0.85 14.80 5.73
N SER A 235 0.24 14.06 5.83
CA SER A 235 0.54 13.24 7.00
C SER A 235 0.96 14.09 8.19
N THR A 236 0.70 13.57 9.39
CA THR A 236 1.19 14.22 10.62
C THR A 236 2.73 14.18 10.70
N ASP A 237 3.31 15.15 11.40
CA ASP A 237 4.76 15.20 11.62
C ASP A 237 5.28 13.93 12.32
N ALA A 238 4.52 13.40 13.28
CA ALA A 238 4.84 12.13 13.94
C ALA A 238 4.92 10.95 12.95
N LEU A 239 4.00 10.89 11.98
CA LEU A 239 4.02 9.85 10.94
C LEU A 239 5.20 10.04 10.00
N LYS A 240 5.50 11.29 9.59
CA LYS A 240 6.66 11.62 8.75
C LYS A 240 7.98 11.21 9.42
N LEU A 241 8.15 11.55 10.70
CA LEU A 241 9.34 11.13 11.48
C LEU A 241 9.45 9.61 11.59
N SER A 242 8.35 8.93 11.88
CA SER A 242 8.34 7.47 11.98
C SER A 242 8.67 6.77 10.66
N ARG A 243 8.14 7.28 9.54
CA ARG A 243 8.26 6.63 8.22
C ARG A 243 9.49 7.06 7.43
N TYR A 244 9.89 8.34 7.57
CA TYR A 244 10.94 8.94 6.74
C TYR A 244 12.12 9.48 7.54
N GLY A 245 12.06 9.44 8.88
CA GLY A 245 13.13 9.89 9.77
C GLY A 245 13.37 11.40 9.77
N ARG A 246 12.53 12.17 9.08
CA ARG A 246 12.73 13.61 8.88
C ARG A 246 11.43 14.37 8.67
N LEU A 247 11.49 15.69 8.80
CA LEU A 247 10.41 16.62 8.47
C LEU A 247 10.75 17.46 7.23
N PRO A 248 9.74 18.02 6.53
CA PRO A 248 9.97 18.98 5.47
C PRO A 248 10.75 20.20 5.95
N SER A 249 11.58 20.78 5.08
CA SER A 249 12.39 21.98 5.40
C SER A 249 11.50 23.12 5.93
N GLY A 250 11.89 23.72 7.06
CA GLY A 250 11.14 24.82 7.69
C GLY A 250 10.19 24.40 8.82
N ARG A 251 10.01 23.11 9.09
CA ARG A 251 9.37 22.59 10.30
C ARG A 251 10.45 22.14 11.29
N LEU A 252 10.41 22.69 12.51
CA LEU A 252 11.28 22.24 13.61
C LEU A 252 10.74 20.90 14.13
N ALA A 253 11.63 19.94 14.35
CA ALA A 253 11.30 18.63 14.92
C ALA A 253 10.99 18.77 16.43
#